data_d40ce8beeaf9dde11a7e1172c5a4ea03
#
_entry.id   d40ce8beeaf9dde11a7e1172c5a4ea03
#
_cell.length_a   1.000
_cell.length_b   1.000
_cell.length_c   1.000
_cell.angle_alpha   90.00
_cell.angle_beta   90.00
_cell.angle_gamma   90.00
#
_symmetry.space_group_name_H-M   'P 1'
#
loop_
_entity.id
_entity.type
_entity.pdbx_description
1 polymer ?
#
loop_
_entity_poly.entity_id
_entity_poly.type
_entity_poly.pdbx_seq_one_letter_code
_entity_poly.pdbx_strand_id
1 'polypeptide(L)'
;MQPNFKLKTGSYQLMQFPSGELQVTLDTKSHICTYSENGENPNNTITGSILSSDNIMELLQLVDALRYNKPDISLELVMPYCAYSRQDRICNPGESFSLKVFTNLLNSCNFSRVTTYDNHSEVSTALINRCYNILVKDILGNTINSILDLDQYEYFISPDAGANKKVFSCSQAFHKPMIRADKTRDVATGKILETIIYATPEQLDNSTVLIIDDICQGGRTFEELAKAIKTISPTCTIHLYVTHGFFNHGFNAMKNAGISKFYTTESVPQVHTCNELTILWILIDLTIID
;
A
#
# COMPACT_ATOMS: atom_id res chain seq x y z
N MET A 1 -10.98 20.20 10.65
CA MET A 1 -10.56 19.15 9.71
C MET A 1 -10.88 17.78 10.31
N GLN A 2 -10.97 16.75 9.49
CA GLN A 2 -11.15 15.37 9.98
C GLN A 2 -9.76 14.79 10.29
N PRO A 3 -9.56 14.18 11.49
CA PRO A 3 -8.32 13.48 11.81
C PRO A 3 -8.03 12.34 10.83
N ASN A 4 -6.77 12.24 10.40
CA ASN A 4 -6.34 11.19 9.48
C ASN A 4 -5.91 9.90 10.21
N PHE A 5 -5.48 10.02 11.48
CA PHE A 5 -5.07 8.86 12.27
C PHE A 5 -6.17 8.45 13.24
N LYS A 6 -6.21 7.14 13.51
CA LYS A 6 -7.06 6.54 14.54
C LYS A 6 -6.18 6.09 15.70
N LEU A 7 -6.62 6.34 16.91
CA LEU A 7 -6.01 5.79 18.13
C LEU A 7 -6.74 4.50 18.49
N LYS A 8 -6.01 3.50 18.97
CA LYS A 8 -6.61 2.27 19.53
C LYS A 8 -7.49 2.60 20.72
N THR A 9 -7.05 3.56 21.53
CA THR A 9 -7.80 4.08 22.69
C THR A 9 -7.79 5.59 22.65
N GLY A 10 -8.99 6.20 22.76
CA GLY A 10 -9.13 7.66 22.81
C GLY A 10 -9.35 8.31 21.44
N SER A 11 -9.42 9.63 21.46
CA SER A 11 -9.63 10.47 20.29
C SER A 11 -8.86 11.78 20.40
N TYR A 12 -8.74 12.51 19.30
CA TYR A 12 -8.15 13.82 19.24
C TYR A 12 -8.88 14.69 18.21
N GLN A 13 -8.69 15.97 18.31
CA GLN A 13 -9.20 16.97 17.37
C GLN A 13 -8.04 17.54 16.56
N LEU A 14 -8.30 17.84 15.29
CA LEU A 14 -7.38 18.51 14.38
C LEU A 14 -7.96 19.85 13.96
N MET A 15 -7.23 20.91 14.23
CA MET A 15 -7.58 22.27 13.84
C MET A 15 -6.50 22.84 12.92
N GLN A 16 -6.90 23.62 11.93
CA GLN A 16 -5.99 24.40 11.11
C GLN A 16 -6.22 25.89 11.38
N PHE A 17 -5.15 26.60 11.71
CA PHE A 17 -5.17 28.05 11.85
C PHE A 17 -5.29 28.74 10.48
N PRO A 18 -5.77 29.98 10.42
CA PRO A 18 -5.83 30.74 9.16
C PRO A 18 -4.49 30.88 8.45
N SER A 19 -3.37 30.80 9.16
CA SER A 19 -2.00 30.78 8.63
C SER A 19 -1.62 29.47 7.95
N GLY A 20 -2.46 28.41 8.07
CA GLY A 20 -2.22 27.07 7.51
C GLY A 20 -1.59 26.09 8.50
N GLU A 21 -1.16 26.53 9.67
CA GLU A 21 -0.56 25.68 10.71
C GLU A 21 -1.60 24.75 11.32
N LEU A 22 -1.18 23.52 11.65
CA LEU A 22 -2.02 22.53 12.30
C LEU A 22 -1.85 22.53 13.80
N GLN A 23 -2.93 22.19 14.52
CA GLN A 23 -2.91 21.91 15.95
C GLN A 23 -3.65 20.61 16.24
N VAL A 24 -2.97 19.69 16.90
CA VAL A 24 -3.56 18.48 17.49
C VAL A 24 -3.92 18.76 18.94
N THR A 25 -5.12 18.36 19.35
CA THR A 25 -5.58 18.43 20.75
C THR A 25 -6.18 17.09 21.14
N LEU A 26 -5.60 16.42 22.13
CA LEU A 26 -6.13 15.17 22.66
C LEU A 26 -7.44 15.41 23.39
N ASP A 27 -8.38 14.50 23.24
CA ASP A 27 -9.58 14.46 24.06
C ASP A 27 -9.24 13.85 25.43
N THR A 28 -8.99 14.70 26.41
CA THR A 28 -8.60 14.31 27.77
C THR A 28 -9.70 13.57 28.54
N LYS A 29 -10.94 13.56 28.05
CA LYS A 29 -12.07 12.83 28.65
C LYS A 29 -12.13 11.39 28.15
N SER A 30 -11.55 11.11 26.99
CA SER A 30 -11.39 9.72 26.51
C SER A 30 -10.21 9.09 27.28
N HIS A 31 -10.39 7.86 27.76
CA HIS A 31 -9.36 7.11 28.53
C HIS A 31 -8.12 6.79 27.66
N ILE A 32 -7.40 7.83 27.21
CA ILE A 32 -6.12 7.69 26.54
C ILE A 32 -5.14 7.23 27.62
N CYS A 33 -4.82 5.97 27.71
CA CYS A 33 -3.84 5.42 28.66
C CYS A 33 -4.35 4.95 30.02
N THR A 34 -5.42 4.16 30.06
CA THR A 34 -5.63 3.32 31.25
C THR A 34 -4.67 2.12 31.19
N TYR A 35 -3.93 1.90 32.28
CA TYR A 35 -3.31 0.59 32.50
C TYR A 35 -4.43 -0.46 32.53
N SER A 36 -4.22 -1.62 31.91
CA SER A 36 -5.03 -2.78 32.24
C SER A 36 -4.84 -3.06 33.76
N GLU A 37 -5.86 -3.53 34.43
CA GLU A 37 -5.78 -3.91 35.85
C GLU A 37 -4.66 -4.93 36.12
N ASN A 38 -4.16 -5.59 35.08
CA ASN A 38 -3.07 -6.58 35.10
C ASN A 38 -1.67 -5.99 34.91
N GLY A 39 -1.51 -4.66 34.86
CA GLY A 39 -0.20 -4.00 34.71
C GLY A 39 0.41 -4.09 33.30
N GLU A 40 -0.25 -4.72 32.36
CA GLU A 40 0.15 -4.73 30.95
C GLU A 40 -0.07 -3.33 30.37
N ASN A 41 0.99 -2.79 29.77
CA ASN A 41 0.94 -1.50 29.07
C ASN A 41 0.19 -1.74 27.75
N PRO A 42 -1.10 -1.34 27.60
CA PRO A 42 -1.77 -1.56 26.34
C PRO A 42 -0.98 -0.81 25.27
N ASN A 43 -0.46 -1.52 24.29
CA ASN A 43 0.23 -0.89 23.16
C ASN A 43 -0.70 0.12 22.55
N ASN A 44 -0.33 1.41 22.65
CA ASN A 44 -1.11 2.49 22.05
C ASN A 44 -0.76 2.53 20.57
N THR A 45 -1.63 1.96 19.76
CA THR A 45 -1.47 1.88 18.32
C THR A 45 -2.10 3.11 17.67
N ILE A 46 -1.31 3.79 16.85
CA ILE A 46 -1.75 4.84 15.93
C ILE A 46 -1.90 4.19 14.55
N THR A 47 -3.05 4.30 13.94
CA THR A 47 -3.31 3.73 12.60
C THR A 47 -3.73 4.83 11.64
N GLY A 48 -3.10 4.90 10.47
CA GLY A 48 -3.47 5.84 9.41
C GLY A 48 -2.47 5.87 8.27
N SER A 49 -2.85 6.54 7.18
CA SER A 49 -2.02 6.68 5.99
C SER A 49 -1.50 8.11 5.86
N ILE A 50 -0.23 8.26 5.50
CA ILE A 50 0.38 9.56 5.24
C ILE A 50 0.26 9.84 3.75
N LEU A 51 -0.65 10.73 3.38
CA LEU A 51 -0.96 11.07 1.99
C LEU A 51 -0.59 12.52 1.63
N SER A 52 -0.23 13.33 2.64
CA SER A 52 0.17 14.72 2.48
C SER A 52 1.25 15.11 3.49
N SER A 53 1.87 16.27 3.29
CA SER A 53 2.82 16.84 4.26
C SER A 53 2.13 17.20 5.58
N ASP A 54 0.87 17.60 5.53
CA ASP A 54 0.08 17.92 6.72
C ASP A 54 -0.11 16.69 7.62
N ASN A 55 -0.29 15.50 7.02
CA ASN A 55 -0.38 14.26 7.80
C ASN A 55 0.94 13.93 8.53
N ILE A 56 2.10 14.35 8.01
CA ILE A 56 3.37 14.21 8.72
C ILE A 56 3.35 15.07 9.98
N MET A 57 2.98 16.36 9.85
CA MET A 57 2.88 17.28 11.00
C MET A 57 1.82 16.82 12.00
N GLU A 58 0.68 16.34 11.52
CA GLU A 58 -0.37 15.75 12.37
C GLU A 58 0.19 14.59 13.21
N LEU A 59 0.92 13.65 12.60
CA LEU A 59 1.53 12.52 13.29
C LEU A 59 2.55 12.97 14.34
N LEU A 60 3.45 13.90 14.00
CA LEU A 60 4.47 14.40 14.91
C LEU A 60 3.85 15.07 16.13
N GLN A 61 2.84 15.93 15.93
CA GLN A 61 2.13 16.60 17.04
C GLN A 61 1.31 15.61 17.87
N LEU A 62 0.69 14.60 17.24
CA LEU A 62 -0.05 13.57 17.95
C LEU A 62 0.85 12.77 18.89
N VAL A 63 2.03 12.38 18.41
CA VAL A 63 3.04 11.66 19.22
C VAL A 63 3.54 12.53 20.38
N ASP A 64 3.82 13.82 20.12
CA ASP A 64 4.25 14.78 21.13
C ASP A 64 3.18 14.94 22.22
N ALA A 65 1.93 15.18 21.83
CA ALA A 65 0.81 15.34 22.77
C ALA A 65 0.57 14.08 23.62
N LEU A 66 0.68 12.88 23.04
CA LEU A 66 0.56 11.62 23.77
C LEU A 66 1.69 11.47 24.81
N ARG A 67 2.93 11.77 24.44
CA ARG A 67 4.09 11.70 25.36
C ARG A 67 4.12 12.78 26.40
N TYR A 68 3.62 13.98 26.09
CA TYR A 68 3.48 15.02 27.09
C TYR A 68 2.58 14.56 28.25
N ASN A 69 1.48 13.88 27.94
CA ASN A 69 0.56 13.35 28.94
C ASN A 69 1.09 12.09 29.64
N LYS A 70 1.88 11.26 28.94
CA LYS A 70 2.46 10.01 29.45
C LYS A 70 3.85 9.80 28.85
N PRO A 71 4.92 10.30 29.50
CA PRO A 71 6.28 10.26 28.95
C PRO A 71 6.79 8.86 28.59
N ASP A 72 6.40 7.84 29.34
CA ASP A 72 6.86 6.44 29.16
C ASP A 72 5.93 5.62 28.25
N ILE A 73 5.03 6.28 27.51
CA ILE A 73 4.10 5.55 26.62
C ILE A 73 4.85 4.85 25.51
N SER A 74 4.63 3.53 25.40
CA SER A 74 5.04 2.76 24.21
C SER A 74 4.03 2.98 23.09
N LEU A 75 4.48 3.52 21.97
CA LEU A 75 3.63 3.80 20.80
C LEU A 75 4.01 2.87 19.65
N GLU A 76 3.01 2.31 19.01
CA GLU A 76 3.13 1.61 17.73
C GLU A 76 2.45 2.39 16.61
N LEU A 77 2.99 2.31 15.42
CA LEU A 77 2.38 2.89 14.22
C LEU A 77 2.00 1.79 13.24
N VAL A 78 0.76 1.78 12.81
CA VAL A 78 0.30 1.02 11.63
C VAL A 78 0.07 2.02 10.51
N MET A 79 0.98 2.02 9.55
CA MET A 79 0.97 2.88 8.36
C MET A 79 0.84 1.99 7.12
N PRO A 80 -0.39 1.63 6.69
CA PRO A 80 -0.58 0.68 5.60
C PRO A 80 0.16 1.06 4.32
N TYR A 81 0.03 2.30 3.87
CA TYR A 81 0.79 2.84 2.75
C TYR A 81 2.04 3.57 3.25
N CYS A 82 3.22 3.09 2.87
CA CYS A 82 4.48 3.78 3.17
C CYS A 82 4.68 4.96 2.23
N ALA A 83 4.50 6.18 2.78
CA ALA A 83 4.71 7.40 2.02
C ALA A 83 6.17 7.50 1.50
N TYR A 84 6.35 8.15 0.36
CA TYR A 84 7.65 8.34 -0.31
C TYR A 84 8.38 7.06 -0.72
N SER A 85 7.79 5.86 -0.58
CA SER A 85 8.44 4.58 -0.88
C SER A 85 8.92 4.45 -2.34
N ARG A 86 8.33 5.20 -3.27
CA ARG A 86 8.74 5.24 -4.68
C ARG A 86 9.92 6.18 -4.97
N GLN A 87 10.34 7.01 -4.00
CA GLN A 87 11.46 7.93 -4.09
C GLN A 87 12.63 7.40 -3.24
N ASP A 88 12.97 6.14 -3.49
CA ASP A 88 13.88 5.30 -2.70
C ASP A 88 15.36 5.45 -3.08
N ARG A 89 15.67 6.37 -3.99
CA ARG A 89 17.03 6.67 -4.46
C ARG A 89 17.08 8.04 -5.13
N ILE A 90 18.30 8.54 -5.32
CA ILE A 90 18.58 9.70 -6.16
C ILE A 90 18.85 9.19 -7.58
N CYS A 91 18.01 9.58 -8.54
CA CYS A 91 18.17 9.19 -9.94
C CYS A 91 18.97 10.22 -10.73
N ASN A 92 18.83 11.51 -10.39
CA ASN A 92 19.53 12.60 -11.08
C ASN A 92 20.19 13.55 -10.08
N PRO A 93 21.31 14.22 -10.46
CA PRO A 93 21.92 15.25 -9.64
C PRO A 93 20.91 16.35 -9.26
N GLY A 94 20.90 16.73 -7.99
CA GLY A 94 19.98 17.76 -7.45
C GLY A 94 18.66 17.24 -6.92
N GLU A 95 18.33 15.97 -7.12
CA GLU A 95 17.15 15.34 -6.51
C GLU A 95 17.35 15.09 -5.01
N SER A 96 16.27 15.19 -4.26
CA SER A 96 16.22 14.76 -2.87
C SER A 96 16.05 13.24 -2.78
N PHE A 97 16.72 12.60 -1.81
CA PHE A 97 16.36 11.25 -1.37
C PHE A 97 15.16 11.36 -0.40
N SER A 98 13.97 11.56 -0.96
CA SER A 98 12.78 11.94 -0.20
C SER A 98 12.36 10.89 0.82
N LEU A 99 12.48 9.60 0.50
CA LEU A 99 12.22 8.52 1.44
C LEU A 99 13.10 8.63 2.68
N LYS A 100 14.40 8.91 2.53
CA LYS A 100 15.32 9.09 3.67
C LYS A 100 14.95 10.29 4.52
N VAL A 101 14.55 11.40 3.89
CA VAL A 101 14.09 12.59 4.62
C VAL A 101 12.84 12.25 5.46
N PHE A 102 11.86 11.60 4.85
CA PHE A 102 10.64 11.17 5.52
C PHE A 102 10.92 10.20 6.67
N THR A 103 11.73 9.16 6.41
CA THR A 103 12.03 8.15 7.44
C THR A 103 12.83 8.71 8.62
N ASN A 104 13.64 9.74 8.43
CA ASN A 104 14.31 10.44 9.53
C ASN A 104 13.29 11.11 10.46
N LEU A 105 12.27 11.78 9.91
CA LEU A 105 11.18 12.36 10.70
C LEU A 105 10.37 11.27 11.42
N LEU A 106 10.02 10.20 10.72
CA LEU A 106 9.29 9.08 11.29
C LEU A 106 10.06 8.42 12.43
N ASN A 107 11.36 8.19 12.25
CA ASN A 107 12.23 7.58 13.26
C ASN A 107 12.41 8.46 14.51
N SER A 108 12.30 9.79 14.38
CA SER A 108 12.35 10.71 15.54
C SER A 108 11.16 10.49 16.48
N CYS A 109 10.05 9.94 15.98
CA CYS A 109 8.90 9.56 16.80
C CYS A 109 9.19 8.35 17.71
N ASN A 110 10.29 7.64 17.54
CA ASN A 110 10.73 6.51 18.36
C ASN A 110 9.61 5.49 18.68
N PHE A 111 8.88 5.05 17.65
CA PHE A 111 7.88 3.98 17.79
C PHE A 111 8.53 2.67 18.24
N SER A 112 7.85 1.89 19.07
CA SER A 112 8.27 0.52 19.46
C SER A 112 8.15 -0.45 18.29
N ARG A 113 7.23 -0.18 17.36
CA ARG A 113 7.01 -0.93 16.10
C ARG A 113 6.39 -0.03 15.06
N VAL A 114 6.80 -0.18 13.81
CA VAL A 114 6.13 0.43 12.64
C VAL A 114 5.71 -0.70 11.70
N THR A 115 4.41 -0.86 11.50
CA THR A 115 3.86 -1.86 10.58
C THR A 115 3.47 -1.19 9.28
N THR A 116 3.97 -1.72 8.16
CA THR A 116 3.65 -1.29 6.80
C THR A 116 3.17 -2.47 5.97
N TYR A 117 2.55 -2.19 4.84
CA TYR A 117 2.05 -3.24 3.94
C TYR A 117 2.68 -3.08 2.58
N ASP A 118 3.17 -4.19 2.05
CA ASP A 118 3.63 -4.33 0.67
C ASP A 118 4.45 -3.12 0.17
N ASN A 119 5.48 -2.77 0.93
CA ASN A 119 6.36 -1.66 0.58
C ASN A 119 6.87 -1.77 -0.86
N HIS A 120 6.93 -0.65 -1.56
CA HIS A 120 7.40 -0.58 -2.95
C HIS A 120 8.82 -1.12 -3.10
N SER A 121 9.68 -0.85 -2.11
CA SER A 121 11.05 -1.36 -2.10
C SER A 121 11.51 -1.75 -0.69
N GLU A 122 12.52 -2.63 -0.62
CA GLU A 122 13.16 -3.03 0.64
C GLU A 122 13.91 -1.88 1.32
N VAL A 123 14.23 -0.80 0.58
CA VAL A 123 14.86 0.41 1.12
C VAL A 123 13.97 1.05 2.18
N SER A 124 12.65 1.05 1.99
CA SER A 124 11.70 1.55 3.00
C SER A 124 11.83 0.78 4.31
N THR A 125 11.83 -0.54 4.24
CA THR A 125 11.97 -1.42 5.41
C THR A 125 13.32 -1.25 6.11
N ALA A 126 14.40 -1.02 5.34
CA ALA A 126 15.75 -0.82 5.88
C ALA A 126 15.93 0.54 6.57
N LEU A 127 15.24 1.60 6.10
CA LEU A 127 15.37 2.96 6.63
C LEU A 127 14.43 3.23 7.83
N ILE A 128 13.32 2.52 7.95
CA ILE A 128 12.37 2.68 9.06
C ILE A 128 12.82 1.80 10.23
N ASN A 129 13.06 2.43 11.37
CA ASN A 129 13.42 1.72 12.60
C ASN A 129 12.28 0.80 13.06
N ARG A 130 12.62 -0.45 13.42
CA ARG A 130 11.65 -1.45 13.92
C ARG A 130 10.47 -1.65 12.97
N CYS A 131 10.75 -1.62 11.66
CA CYS A 131 9.77 -1.83 10.62
C CYS A 131 9.38 -3.31 10.49
N TYR A 132 8.09 -3.57 10.44
CA TYR A 132 7.51 -4.84 10.06
C TYR A 132 6.68 -4.64 8.80
N ASN A 133 7.15 -5.15 7.66
CA ASN A 133 6.46 -5.05 6.38
C ASN A 133 5.68 -6.33 6.10
N ILE A 134 4.36 -6.24 6.07
CA ILE A 134 3.48 -7.34 5.69
C ILE A 134 3.52 -7.50 4.18
N LEU A 135 3.93 -8.67 3.70
CA LEU A 135 4.11 -8.91 2.29
C LEU A 135 2.78 -9.19 1.58
N VAL A 136 2.72 -8.90 0.28
CA VAL A 136 1.52 -9.13 -0.53
C VAL A 136 1.00 -10.57 -0.44
N LYS A 137 1.89 -11.57 -0.40
CA LYS A 137 1.48 -12.98 -0.24
C LYS A 137 0.74 -13.24 1.08
N ASP A 138 1.14 -12.56 2.16
CA ASP A 138 0.52 -12.69 3.48
C ASP A 138 -0.81 -11.93 3.52
N ILE A 139 -0.89 -10.76 2.87
CA ILE A 139 -2.14 -10.01 2.67
C ILE A 139 -3.14 -10.89 1.91
N LEU A 140 -2.74 -11.41 0.75
CA LEU A 140 -3.55 -12.28 -0.07
C LEU A 140 -3.94 -13.56 0.68
N GLY A 141 -3.05 -14.21 1.42
CA GLY A 141 -3.32 -15.42 2.20
C GLY A 141 -4.33 -15.24 3.33
N ASN A 142 -4.26 -14.11 4.02
CA ASN A 142 -5.12 -13.84 5.17
C ASN A 142 -6.52 -13.32 4.75
N THR A 143 -6.61 -12.56 3.65
CA THR A 143 -7.85 -11.89 3.22
C THR A 143 -8.71 -12.79 2.31
N ILE A 144 -8.11 -13.82 1.73
CA ILE A 144 -8.61 -14.52 0.54
C ILE A 144 -9.72 -15.51 0.83
N ASN A 145 -9.75 -16.15 1.97
CA ASN A 145 -10.69 -17.25 2.19
C ASN A 145 -12.18 -16.87 2.08
N SER A 146 -12.49 -15.59 1.84
CA SER A 146 -13.87 -15.13 1.75
C SER A 146 -14.24 -14.25 0.55
N ILE A 147 -13.27 -13.59 -0.12
CA ILE A 147 -13.59 -12.53 -1.10
C ILE A 147 -12.90 -12.72 -2.47
N LEU A 148 -11.63 -13.13 -2.47
CA LEU A 148 -10.83 -13.33 -3.68
C LEU A 148 -10.44 -14.80 -3.81
N ASP A 149 -11.20 -15.56 -4.59
CA ASP A 149 -10.88 -16.95 -4.92
C ASP A 149 -9.64 -17.00 -5.85
N LEU A 150 -8.50 -17.43 -5.31
CA LEU A 150 -7.29 -17.57 -6.11
C LEU A 150 -7.29 -18.82 -7.01
N ASP A 151 -8.15 -19.80 -6.74
CA ASP A 151 -8.19 -21.03 -7.52
C ASP A 151 -8.72 -20.79 -8.95
N GLN A 152 -9.46 -19.69 -9.15
CA GLN A 152 -9.94 -19.29 -10.47
C GLN A 152 -8.83 -18.83 -11.45
N TYR A 153 -7.60 -18.57 -10.97
CA TYR A 153 -6.51 -18.07 -11.81
C TYR A 153 -5.59 -19.19 -12.27
N GLU A 154 -5.35 -19.26 -13.57
CA GLU A 154 -4.34 -20.15 -14.16
C GLU A 154 -2.93 -19.57 -14.01
N TYR A 155 -2.79 -18.23 -14.10
CA TYR A 155 -1.50 -17.56 -14.01
C TYR A 155 -1.56 -16.28 -13.19
N PHE A 156 -0.46 -16.00 -12.48
CA PHE A 156 -0.16 -14.66 -11.97
C PHE A 156 0.75 -13.93 -12.93
N ILE A 157 0.48 -12.64 -13.17
CA ILE A 157 1.26 -11.81 -14.08
C ILE A 157 2.01 -10.73 -13.33
N SER A 158 3.33 -10.68 -13.53
CA SER A 158 4.17 -9.57 -13.08
C SER A 158 4.19 -8.49 -14.15
N PRO A 159 3.75 -7.24 -13.84
CA PRO A 159 3.61 -6.19 -14.84
C PRO A 159 4.94 -5.56 -15.29
N ASP A 160 6.01 -5.76 -14.55
CA ASP A 160 7.36 -5.30 -14.89
C ASP A 160 8.45 -5.98 -14.05
N ALA A 161 9.71 -5.66 -14.33
CA ALA A 161 10.87 -6.23 -13.63
C ALA A 161 10.87 -5.92 -12.11
N GLY A 162 10.32 -4.77 -11.69
CA GLY A 162 10.24 -4.37 -10.28
C GLY A 162 9.31 -5.28 -9.46
N ALA A 163 8.21 -5.71 -10.05
CA ALA A 163 7.23 -6.59 -9.41
C ALA A 163 7.65 -8.07 -9.40
N ASN A 164 8.66 -8.49 -10.17
CA ASN A 164 9.00 -9.90 -10.36
C ASN A 164 9.23 -10.67 -9.05
N LYS A 165 9.99 -10.12 -8.11
CA LYS A 165 10.28 -10.78 -6.83
C LYS A 165 9.01 -10.98 -5.99
N LYS A 166 8.15 -9.98 -5.98
CA LYS A 166 6.87 -9.95 -5.28
C LYS A 166 5.91 -11.00 -5.84
N VAL A 167 5.69 -10.97 -7.16
CA VAL A 167 4.78 -11.91 -7.84
C VAL A 167 5.32 -13.34 -7.79
N PHE A 168 6.64 -13.54 -7.87
CA PHE A 168 7.24 -14.87 -7.69
C PHE A 168 6.98 -15.41 -6.28
N SER A 169 7.05 -14.56 -5.24
CA SER A 169 6.72 -14.98 -3.87
C SER A 169 5.25 -15.43 -3.75
N CYS A 170 4.32 -14.73 -4.40
CA CYS A 170 2.91 -15.16 -4.48
C CYS A 170 2.76 -16.47 -5.27
N SER A 171 3.44 -16.59 -6.42
CA SER A 171 3.46 -17.80 -7.24
C SER A 171 3.84 -19.05 -6.43
N GLN A 172 4.89 -18.94 -5.62
CA GLN A 172 5.32 -20.03 -4.75
C GLN A 172 4.32 -20.33 -3.63
N ALA A 173 3.79 -19.27 -2.97
CA ALA A 173 2.88 -19.42 -1.84
C ALA A 173 1.54 -20.05 -2.23
N PHE A 174 1.04 -19.74 -3.43
CA PHE A 174 -0.28 -20.18 -3.91
C PHE A 174 -0.21 -21.27 -5.00
N HIS A 175 0.99 -21.78 -5.30
CA HIS A 175 1.22 -22.81 -6.30
C HIS A 175 0.64 -22.46 -7.70
N LYS A 176 0.74 -21.19 -8.08
CA LYS A 176 0.29 -20.69 -9.39
C LYS A 176 1.49 -20.32 -10.26
N PRO A 177 1.54 -20.74 -11.52
CA PRO A 177 2.63 -20.34 -12.42
C PRO A 177 2.62 -18.82 -12.67
N MET A 178 3.81 -18.25 -12.84
CA MET A 178 4.00 -16.82 -13.06
C MET A 178 4.37 -16.54 -14.52
N ILE A 179 3.71 -15.58 -15.13
CA ILE A 179 4.09 -14.98 -16.41
C ILE A 179 4.71 -13.61 -16.12
N ARG A 180 5.81 -13.31 -16.81
CA ARG A 180 6.51 -12.03 -16.69
C ARG A 180 6.13 -11.10 -17.82
N ALA A 181 6.12 -9.80 -17.53
CA ALA A 181 6.12 -8.76 -18.52
C ALA A 181 7.25 -7.76 -18.24
N ASP A 182 7.75 -7.12 -19.28
CA ASP A 182 8.76 -6.08 -19.19
C ASP A 182 8.29 -4.84 -19.95
N LYS A 183 8.79 -3.67 -19.51
CA LYS A 183 8.52 -2.38 -20.13
C LYS A 183 9.81 -1.76 -20.62
N THR A 184 9.83 -1.42 -21.90
CA THR A 184 10.83 -0.55 -22.46
C THR A 184 10.37 0.90 -22.34
N ARG A 185 11.21 1.76 -21.79
CA ARG A 185 10.94 3.19 -21.65
C ARG A 185 11.94 3.99 -22.47
N ASP A 186 11.46 5.04 -23.07
CA ASP A 186 12.33 6.09 -23.61
C ASP A 186 13.09 6.78 -22.46
N VAL A 187 14.41 6.76 -22.52
CA VAL A 187 15.27 7.26 -21.45
C VAL A 187 15.11 8.77 -21.23
N ALA A 188 14.87 9.52 -22.30
CA ALA A 188 14.77 10.98 -22.24
C ALA A 188 13.43 11.47 -21.72
N THR A 189 12.33 10.80 -22.11
CA THR A 189 10.96 11.23 -21.82
C THR A 189 10.26 10.41 -20.74
N GLY A 190 10.83 9.24 -20.36
CA GLY A 190 10.23 8.28 -19.45
C GLY A 190 8.95 7.60 -19.99
N LYS A 191 8.58 7.87 -21.26
CA LYS A 191 7.40 7.25 -21.89
C LYS A 191 7.61 5.75 -22.10
N ILE A 192 6.56 4.96 -21.85
CA ILE A 192 6.55 3.53 -22.19
C ILE A 192 6.55 3.46 -23.72
N LEU A 193 7.57 2.81 -24.30
CA LEU A 193 7.68 2.55 -25.74
C LEU A 193 6.98 1.24 -26.10
N GLU A 194 7.18 0.22 -25.27
CA GLU A 194 6.66 -1.12 -25.51
C GLU A 194 6.43 -1.85 -24.19
N THR A 195 5.38 -2.69 -24.16
CA THR A 195 5.13 -3.66 -23.10
C THR A 195 5.20 -5.05 -23.73
N ILE A 196 6.16 -5.85 -23.30
CA ILE A 196 6.37 -7.22 -23.78
C ILE A 196 5.89 -8.17 -22.69
N ILE A 197 5.04 -9.12 -23.04
CA ILE A 197 4.64 -10.22 -22.16
C ILE A 197 5.24 -11.53 -22.67
N TYR A 198 5.85 -12.29 -21.76
CA TYR A 198 6.49 -13.56 -22.09
C TYR A 198 5.49 -14.72 -21.93
N ALA A 199 4.48 -14.72 -22.80
CA ALA A 199 3.46 -15.75 -22.83
C ALA A 199 3.17 -16.18 -24.26
N THR A 200 2.74 -17.44 -24.43
CA THR A 200 2.23 -17.95 -25.72
C THR A 200 0.71 -17.82 -25.78
N PRO A 201 0.10 -17.83 -26.99
CA PRO A 201 -1.36 -17.87 -27.12
C PRO A 201 -1.99 -19.03 -26.33
N GLU A 202 -1.39 -20.21 -26.37
CA GLU A 202 -1.91 -21.43 -25.70
C GLU A 202 -1.97 -21.30 -24.18
N GLN A 203 -1.09 -20.47 -23.58
CA GLN A 203 -1.12 -20.18 -22.15
C GLN A 203 -2.22 -19.23 -21.77
N LEU A 204 -2.61 -18.33 -22.67
CA LEU A 204 -3.55 -17.24 -22.37
C LEU A 204 -4.97 -17.53 -22.89
N ASP A 205 -5.13 -18.40 -23.90
CA ASP A 205 -6.44 -18.65 -24.50
C ASP A 205 -7.41 -19.29 -23.50
N ASN A 206 -8.56 -18.61 -23.29
CA ASN A 206 -9.61 -18.97 -22.36
C ASN A 206 -9.14 -19.05 -20.88
N SER A 207 -7.96 -18.53 -20.55
CA SER A 207 -7.46 -18.49 -19.17
C SER A 207 -7.95 -17.23 -18.44
N THR A 208 -7.99 -17.33 -17.11
CA THR A 208 -8.17 -16.18 -16.20
C THR A 208 -6.84 -15.88 -15.52
N VAL A 209 -6.39 -14.65 -15.64
CA VAL A 209 -5.09 -14.22 -15.09
C VAL A 209 -5.26 -13.11 -14.09
N LEU A 210 -4.38 -13.08 -13.07
CA LEU A 210 -4.30 -12.02 -12.08
C LEU A 210 -2.99 -11.24 -12.24
N ILE A 211 -3.09 -9.97 -12.63
CA ILE A 211 -1.97 -9.04 -12.55
C ILE A 211 -1.82 -8.62 -11.09
N ILE A 212 -0.60 -8.72 -10.54
CA ILE A 212 -0.31 -8.38 -9.14
C ILE A 212 0.77 -7.30 -9.09
N ASP A 213 0.48 -6.20 -8.36
CA ASP A 213 1.47 -5.15 -8.09
C ASP A 213 1.21 -4.50 -6.70
N ASP A 214 2.10 -3.59 -6.28
CA ASP A 214 1.92 -2.84 -5.04
C ASP A 214 1.04 -1.60 -5.23
N ILE A 215 1.23 -0.81 -6.30
CA ILE A 215 0.62 0.52 -6.45
C ILE A 215 -0.01 0.71 -7.83
N CYS A 216 -1.25 1.18 -7.85
CA CYS A 216 -1.86 1.78 -9.03
C CYS A 216 -2.15 3.26 -8.78
N GLN A 217 -1.40 4.17 -9.43
CA GLN A 217 -1.74 5.61 -9.43
C GLN A 217 -2.63 5.96 -10.62
N GLY A 218 -2.06 6.15 -11.81
CA GLY A 218 -2.81 6.52 -13.01
C GLY A 218 -3.29 5.33 -13.87
N GLY A 219 -2.80 4.11 -13.60
CA GLY A 219 -3.24 2.88 -14.27
C GLY A 219 -2.62 2.58 -15.63
N ARG A 220 -1.80 3.47 -16.20
CA ARG A 220 -1.25 3.31 -17.56
C ARG A 220 -0.44 2.03 -17.76
N THR A 221 0.31 1.61 -16.76
CA THR A 221 1.06 0.34 -16.76
C THR A 221 0.15 -0.85 -17.06
N PHE A 222 -0.97 -0.91 -16.35
CA PHE A 222 -1.93 -2.01 -16.43
C PHE A 222 -2.79 -1.93 -17.70
N GLU A 223 -3.08 -0.72 -18.16
CA GLU A 223 -3.74 -0.48 -19.45
C GLU A 223 -2.91 -1.04 -20.60
N GLU A 224 -1.61 -0.68 -20.71
CA GLU A 224 -0.73 -1.16 -21.77
C GLU A 224 -0.49 -2.68 -21.69
N LEU A 225 -0.33 -3.22 -20.47
CA LEU A 225 -0.20 -4.67 -20.29
C LEU A 225 -1.47 -5.42 -20.69
N ALA A 226 -2.65 -4.92 -20.34
CA ALA A 226 -3.91 -5.56 -20.73
C ALA A 226 -4.09 -5.56 -22.24
N LYS A 227 -3.75 -4.47 -22.94
CA LYS A 227 -3.74 -4.43 -24.41
C LYS A 227 -2.79 -5.47 -25.01
N ALA A 228 -1.59 -5.60 -24.46
CA ALA A 228 -0.62 -6.60 -24.92
C ALA A 228 -1.16 -8.02 -24.72
N ILE A 229 -1.77 -8.34 -23.57
CA ILE A 229 -2.41 -9.64 -23.31
C ILE A 229 -3.53 -9.88 -24.33
N LYS A 230 -4.42 -8.88 -24.52
CA LYS A 230 -5.55 -9.01 -25.46
C LYS A 230 -5.14 -9.12 -26.93
N THR A 231 -3.97 -8.60 -27.28
CA THR A 231 -3.38 -8.80 -28.62
C THR A 231 -2.96 -10.23 -28.86
N ILE A 232 -2.44 -10.91 -27.85
CA ILE A 232 -2.03 -12.33 -27.92
C ILE A 232 -3.25 -13.24 -27.85
N SER A 233 -4.14 -12.99 -26.87
CA SER A 233 -5.36 -13.75 -26.66
C SER A 233 -6.56 -12.85 -26.33
N PRO A 234 -7.46 -12.58 -27.27
CA PRO A 234 -8.70 -11.84 -27.01
C PRO A 234 -9.62 -12.50 -25.99
N THR A 235 -9.54 -13.82 -25.82
CA THR A 235 -10.38 -14.62 -24.92
C THR A 235 -9.89 -14.62 -23.45
N CYS A 236 -8.64 -14.22 -23.20
CA CYS A 236 -8.06 -14.17 -21.85
C CYS A 236 -8.86 -13.23 -20.93
N THR A 237 -9.27 -13.70 -19.77
CA THR A 237 -9.91 -12.88 -18.74
C THR A 237 -8.85 -12.26 -17.84
N ILE A 238 -8.87 -10.93 -17.66
CA ILE A 238 -7.83 -10.18 -16.96
C ILE A 238 -8.41 -9.53 -15.72
N HIS A 239 -7.85 -9.86 -14.56
CA HIS A 239 -8.13 -9.17 -13.28
C HIS A 239 -6.85 -8.47 -12.80
N LEU A 240 -7.03 -7.41 -12.03
CA LEU A 240 -5.94 -6.62 -11.43
C LEU A 240 -6.06 -6.61 -9.91
N TYR A 241 -5.00 -6.97 -9.22
CA TYR A 241 -4.80 -6.73 -7.80
C TYR A 241 -3.66 -5.73 -7.59
N VAL A 242 -3.91 -4.71 -6.78
CA VAL A 242 -2.89 -3.80 -6.25
C VAL A 242 -3.14 -3.55 -4.77
N THR A 243 -2.10 -3.61 -3.97
CA THR A 243 -2.22 -3.33 -2.53
C THR A 243 -2.68 -1.89 -2.27
N HIS A 244 -2.12 -0.93 -3.00
CA HIS A 244 -2.39 0.50 -2.84
C HIS A 244 -3.01 1.08 -4.12
N GLY A 245 -4.34 0.97 -4.23
CA GLY A 245 -5.07 1.46 -5.40
C GLY A 245 -5.49 2.92 -5.26
N PHE A 246 -4.73 3.88 -5.78
CA PHE A 246 -5.16 5.29 -5.86
C PHE A 246 -6.15 5.53 -6.99
N PHE A 247 -5.98 4.87 -8.12
CA PHE A 247 -6.84 4.96 -9.31
C PHE A 247 -7.18 6.40 -9.71
N ASN A 248 -6.18 7.30 -9.68
CA ASN A 248 -6.38 8.76 -9.87
C ASN A 248 -7.09 9.15 -11.17
N HIS A 249 -7.04 8.31 -12.21
CA HIS A 249 -7.71 8.52 -13.50
C HIS A 249 -8.97 7.65 -13.66
N GLY A 250 -9.43 7.03 -12.56
CA GLY A 250 -10.55 6.08 -12.58
C GLY A 250 -10.21 4.79 -13.32
N PHE A 251 -11.23 4.06 -13.75
CA PHE A 251 -11.11 2.69 -14.25
C PHE A 251 -11.33 2.54 -15.76
N ASN A 252 -11.91 3.56 -16.43
CA ASN A 252 -12.40 3.41 -17.80
C ASN A 252 -11.33 3.01 -18.80
N ALA A 253 -10.13 3.59 -18.74
CA ALA A 253 -9.04 3.25 -19.67
C ALA A 253 -8.61 1.78 -19.51
N MET A 254 -8.47 1.31 -18.27
CA MET A 254 -8.11 -0.07 -17.96
C MET A 254 -9.22 -1.06 -18.32
N LYS A 255 -10.49 -0.71 -18.12
CA LYS A 255 -11.66 -1.52 -18.55
C LYS A 255 -11.70 -1.64 -20.07
N ASN A 256 -11.54 -0.54 -20.79
CA ASN A 256 -11.49 -0.53 -22.26
C ASN A 256 -10.31 -1.34 -22.82
N ALA A 257 -9.21 -1.44 -22.06
CA ALA A 257 -8.07 -2.30 -22.40
C ALA A 257 -8.32 -3.79 -22.11
N GLY A 258 -9.41 -4.16 -21.40
CA GLY A 258 -9.83 -5.52 -21.17
C GLY A 258 -9.72 -6.04 -19.75
N ILE A 259 -9.41 -5.19 -18.74
CA ILE A 259 -9.44 -5.59 -17.32
C ILE A 259 -10.90 -5.60 -16.86
N SER A 260 -11.35 -6.75 -16.36
CA SER A 260 -12.75 -6.99 -16.01
C SER A 260 -13.05 -6.89 -14.51
N LYS A 261 -12.03 -7.04 -13.63
CA LYS A 261 -12.18 -6.86 -12.18
C LYS A 261 -10.94 -6.21 -11.58
N PHE A 262 -11.17 -5.45 -10.52
CA PHE A 262 -10.14 -4.73 -9.78
C PHE A 262 -10.24 -5.08 -8.31
N TYR A 263 -9.10 -5.34 -7.69
CA TYR A 263 -8.98 -5.61 -6.26
C TYR A 263 -7.93 -4.68 -5.66
N THR A 264 -8.26 -4.09 -4.53
CA THR A 264 -7.32 -3.28 -3.74
C THR A 264 -7.66 -3.40 -2.26
N THR A 265 -6.80 -2.85 -1.41
CA THR A 265 -7.05 -2.79 0.02
C THR A 265 -7.54 -1.40 0.44
N GLU A 266 -7.97 -1.27 1.69
CA GLU A 266 -8.31 0.04 2.29
C GLU A 266 -7.08 0.86 2.70
N SER A 267 -5.88 0.46 2.33
CA SER A 267 -4.62 1.16 2.67
C SER A 267 -4.58 2.62 2.23
N VAL A 268 -5.36 2.95 1.21
CA VAL A 268 -5.56 4.33 0.72
C VAL A 268 -7.05 4.59 0.48
N PRO A 269 -7.56 5.82 0.75
CA PRO A 269 -8.94 6.17 0.49
C PRO A 269 -9.27 6.09 -1.00
N GLN A 270 -10.43 5.53 -1.33
CA GLN A 270 -10.90 5.46 -2.71
C GLN A 270 -11.64 6.74 -3.09
N VAL A 271 -11.10 7.46 -4.09
CA VAL A 271 -11.75 8.66 -4.67
C VAL A 271 -12.69 8.27 -5.81
N HIS A 272 -12.33 7.21 -6.56
CA HIS A 272 -13.13 6.67 -7.65
C HIS A 272 -13.59 5.25 -7.32
N THR A 273 -14.81 4.92 -7.70
CA THR A 273 -15.40 3.59 -7.54
C THR A 273 -16.01 3.10 -8.84
N CYS A 274 -16.14 1.79 -9.00
CA CYS A 274 -16.89 1.15 -10.06
C CYS A 274 -17.45 -0.19 -9.56
N ASN A 275 -18.41 -0.77 -10.29
CA ASN A 275 -19.06 -2.03 -9.86
C ASN A 275 -18.10 -3.22 -9.85
N GLU A 276 -17.02 -3.14 -10.63
CA GLU A 276 -16.00 -4.19 -10.75
C GLU A 276 -14.87 -4.05 -9.72
N LEU A 277 -14.90 -3.00 -8.86
CA LEU A 277 -13.93 -2.81 -7.78
C LEU A 277 -14.36 -3.55 -6.52
N THR A 278 -13.47 -4.37 -6.00
CA THR A 278 -13.59 -4.99 -4.69
C THR A 278 -12.49 -4.45 -3.76
N ILE A 279 -12.90 -3.90 -2.62
CA ILE A 279 -11.97 -3.46 -1.58
C ILE A 279 -11.81 -4.59 -0.57
N LEU A 280 -10.58 -5.04 -0.40
CA LEU A 280 -10.19 -6.05 0.56
C LEU A 280 -9.89 -5.36 1.90
N TRP A 281 -10.66 -5.69 2.93
CA TRP A 281 -10.38 -5.20 4.28
C TRP A 281 -9.20 -5.98 4.86
N ILE A 282 -8.11 -5.30 5.13
CA ILE A 282 -6.97 -5.88 5.83
C ILE A 282 -7.29 -5.83 7.33
N LEU A 283 -8.15 -6.72 7.77
CA LEU A 283 -8.34 -6.96 9.21
C LEU A 283 -7.05 -7.53 9.76
N ILE A 284 -6.19 -6.65 10.27
CA ILE A 284 -5.07 -7.10 11.05
C ILE A 284 -5.56 -7.26 12.46
N ASP A 285 -5.83 -8.47 12.79
CA ASP A 285 -5.75 -8.90 14.17
C ASP A 285 -4.26 -8.89 14.56
N LEU A 286 -3.81 -7.75 15.10
CA LEU A 286 -2.43 -7.56 15.57
C LEU A 286 -2.09 -8.54 16.73
N THR A 287 -3.04 -9.35 17.16
CA THR A 287 -2.85 -10.37 18.21
C THR A 287 -2.25 -11.68 17.67
N ILE A 288 -2.13 -11.86 16.35
CA ILE A 288 -1.63 -13.11 15.73
C ILE A 288 -0.13 -13.04 15.39
N ILE A 289 0.56 -11.94 15.72
CA ILE A 289 1.98 -11.78 15.40
C ILE A 289 2.78 -11.75 16.71
N ASP A 290 2.84 -12.88 17.37
CA ASP A 290 3.88 -13.25 18.35
C ASP A 290 4.90 -14.20 17.72
#